data_4f8785ee69fb4199b934c94e9d42776c
#
_entry.id   4f8785ee69fb4199b934c94e9d42776c
#
_cell.length_a   1.000
_cell.length_b   1.000
_cell.length_c   1.000
_cell.angle_alpha   90.00
_cell.angle_beta   90.00
_cell.angle_gamma   90.00
#
_symmetry.space_group_name_H-M   'P 1'
#
loop_
_entity.id
_entity.type
_entity.pdbx_description
1 polymer ?
#
loop_
_entity_poly.entity_id
_entity_poly.type
_entity_poly.pdbx_seq_one_letter_code
_entity_poly.pdbx_strand_id
1 'polypeptide(L)'
;MSAKSIQESILQCLLDSYQITGTLVRLSGENLNYLVTTEEGLHYVAKVVDNDMPAEVVEMEFEASKYAISKGFELQLPEIVQNIYGKIETGINIHINKVYALRLITFISGTVLDNISDISVELLQNLGKSLARYNIAMQGFDHPAAHRSHRWSLVEAGRHRDKISLLENPEKRALLEWGFGAWEQVKNELETLPWQFIHGDMNPENILVEGDRVTGLVDFGDACLNPLICELAICLTYIMMDRDDPHEAAGIVTSAYDEILPLSDAELSVLIPLICGRLASSIAIASARRKIDPDNPNWFGSEESAWKLLAELRNFS
;
A
#
# COMPACT_ATOMS: atom_id res chain seq x y z
N MET A 1 11.21 9.55 24.67
CA MET A 1 10.79 8.47 25.62
C MET A 1 11.46 7.17 25.20
N SER A 2 11.67 6.24 26.14
CA SER A 2 12.13 4.89 25.79
C SER A 2 10.99 4.10 25.13
N ALA A 3 11.31 3.07 24.33
CA ALA A 3 10.32 2.18 23.72
C ALA A 3 9.36 1.57 24.77
N LYS A 4 9.86 1.29 25.98
CA LYS A 4 9.08 0.81 27.12
C LYS A 4 7.99 1.81 27.56
N SER A 5 8.30 3.10 27.55
CA SER A 5 7.34 4.17 27.92
C SER A 5 6.21 4.32 26.88
N ILE A 6 6.50 4.08 25.59
CA ILE A 6 5.48 4.11 24.53
C ILE A 6 4.51 2.93 24.68
N GLN A 7 5.03 1.73 24.89
CA GLN A 7 4.19 0.54 25.10
C GLN A 7 3.30 0.67 26.34
N GLU A 8 3.82 1.21 27.44
CA GLU A 8 3.04 1.48 28.66
C GLU A 8 1.87 2.45 28.38
N SER A 9 2.11 3.51 27.58
CA SER A 9 1.05 4.46 27.19
C SER A 9 -0.02 3.80 26.31
N ILE A 10 0.39 2.92 25.38
CA ILE A 10 -0.54 2.17 24.52
C ILE A 10 -1.39 1.22 25.37
N LEU A 11 -0.78 0.43 26.26
CA LEU A 11 -1.50 -0.50 27.14
C LEU A 11 -2.51 0.23 28.02
N GLN A 12 -2.13 1.37 28.59
CA GLN A 12 -3.06 2.18 29.38
C GLN A 12 -4.23 2.70 28.53
N CYS A 13 -3.98 3.16 27.31
CA CYS A 13 -5.02 3.61 26.39
C CYS A 13 -5.97 2.45 26.00
N LEU A 14 -5.43 1.24 25.75
CA LEU A 14 -6.23 0.06 25.46
C LEU A 14 -7.12 -0.33 26.64
N LEU A 15 -6.59 -0.27 27.85
CA LEU A 15 -7.37 -0.53 29.07
C LEU A 15 -8.49 0.49 29.26
N ASP A 16 -8.16 1.79 29.21
CA ASP A 16 -9.09 2.88 29.54
C ASP A 16 -10.18 3.07 28.47
N SER A 17 -9.82 2.88 27.18
CA SER A 17 -10.70 3.23 26.07
C SER A 17 -11.32 2.03 25.35
N TYR A 18 -10.74 0.84 25.49
CA TYR A 18 -11.23 -0.37 24.82
C TYR A 18 -11.55 -1.51 25.79
N GLN A 19 -11.22 -1.36 27.08
CA GLN A 19 -11.34 -2.41 28.11
C GLN A 19 -10.55 -3.67 27.74
N ILE A 20 -9.40 -3.51 27.10
CA ILE A 20 -8.52 -4.59 26.66
C ILE A 20 -7.26 -4.59 27.49
N THR A 21 -6.93 -5.76 28.08
CA THR A 21 -5.65 -6.08 28.71
C THR A 21 -4.89 -7.09 27.87
N GLY A 22 -3.55 -7.05 27.88
CA GLY A 22 -2.75 -7.99 27.09
C GLY A 22 -1.30 -7.58 26.95
N THR A 23 -0.64 -8.10 25.95
CA THR A 23 0.77 -7.84 25.62
C THR A 23 0.90 -7.18 24.26
N LEU A 24 2.02 -6.49 24.03
CA LEU A 24 2.33 -5.79 22.79
C LEU A 24 3.62 -6.33 22.18
N VAL A 25 3.57 -6.62 20.88
CA VAL A 25 4.74 -6.91 20.04
C VAL A 25 4.79 -5.89 18.92
N ARG A 26 5.94 -5.21 18.76
CA ARG A 26 6.11 -4.23 17.66
C ARG A 26 6.09 -4.94 16.31
N LEU A 27 5.27 -4.46 15.40
CA LEU A 27 5.25 -4.89 14.01
C LEU A 27 6.21 -4.04 13.15
N SER A 28 6.66 -4.58 12.03
CA SER A 28 7.44 -3.85 11.02
C SER A 28 6.64 -2.72 10.37
N GLY A 29 7.29 -1.86 9.61
CA GLY A 29 6.68 -0.77 8.84
C GLY A 29 6.96 0.63 9.39
N GLU A 30 6.57 1.63 8.60
CA GLU A 30 6.83 3.07 8.89
C GLU A 30 6.08 3.55 10.14
N ASN A 31 4.85 3.11 10.33
CA ASN A 31 3.99 3.52 11.45
C ASN A 31 4.30 2.73 12.74
N LEU A 32 3.90 3.29 13.88
CA LEU A 32 3.98 2.63 15.17
C LEU A 32 2.84 1.59 15.32
N ASN A 33 3.01 0.43 14.66
CA ASN A 33 2.05 -0.66 14.71
C ASN A 33 2.46 -1.71 15.74
N TYR A 34 1.50 -2.20 16.53
CA TYR A 34 1.71 -3.23 17.54
C TYR A 34 0.66 -4.33 17.42
N LEU A 35 1.12 -5.59 17.38
CA LEU A 35 0.25 -6.72 17.66
C LEU A 35 -0.15 -6.69 19.15
N VAL A 36 -1.43 -6.68 19.40
CA VAL A 36 -2.05 -6.80 20.73
C VAL A 36 -2.50 -8.24 20.88
N THR A 37 -2.02 -8.93 21.92
CA THR A 37 -2.55 -10.26 22.31
C THR A 37 -3.23 -10.13 23.64
N THR A 38 -4.56 -10.36 23.67
CA THR A 38 -5.34 -10.29 24.91
C THR A 38 -5.09 -11.51 25.82
N GLU A 39 -5.53 -11.42 27.06
CA GLU A 39 -5.45 -12.55 28.01
C GLU A 39 -6.28 -13.76 27.55
N GLU A 40 -7.34 -13.53 26.76
CA GLU A 40 -8.16 -14.58 26.17
C GLU A 40 -7.58 -15.15 24.85
N GLY A 41 -6.42 -14.62 24.39
CA GLY A 41 -5.76 -15.07 23.17
C GLY A 41 -6.30 -14.45 21.90
N LEU A 42 -7.13 -13.39 21.98
CA LEU A 42 -7.55 -12.62 20.81
C LEU A 42 -6.42 -11.72 20.31
N HIS A 43 -6.40 -11.47 19.02
CA HIS A 43 -5.38 -10.65 18.37
C HIS A 43 -5.99 -9.42 17.72
N TYR A 44 -5.32 -8.27 17.89
CA TYR A 44 -5.65 -7.00 17.27
C TYR A 44 -4.36 -6.30 16.80
N VAL A 45 -4.50 -5.27 15.98
CA VAL A 45 -3.40 -4.35 15.66
C VAL A 45 -3.72 -2.97 16.22
N ALA A 46 -2.87 -2.47 17.10
CA ALA A 46 -2.90 -1.08 17.55
C ALA A 46 -1.99 -0.24 16.61
N LYS A 47 -2.62 0.59 15.77
CA LYS A 47 -1.93 1.55 14.89
C LYS A 47 -1.86 2.89 15.62
N VAL A 48 -0.64 3.37 15.88
CA VAL A 48 -0.42 4.72 16.44
C VAL A 48 0.14 5.59 15.32
N VAL A 49 -0.62 6.58 14.91
CA VAL A 49 -0.33 7.46 13.79
C VAL A 49 -0.31 8.91 14.22
N ASP A 50 0.35 9.77 13.44
CA ASP A 50 0.23 11.22 13.62
C ASP A 50 -1.23 11.64 13.44
N ASN A 51 -1.70 12.55 14.31
CA ASN A 51 -3.10 13.02 14.30
C ASN A 51 -3.34 14.08 13.20
N ASP A 52 -2.60 13.99 12.09
CA ASP A 52 -2.68 14.95 10.98
C ASP A 52 -3.57 14.46 9.83
N MET A 53 -4.02 13.18 9.89
CA MET A 53 -4.90 12.63 8.86
C MET A 53 -6.34 13.09 9.09
N PRO A 54 -7.02 13.63 8.08
CA PRO A 54 -8.43 13.99 8.20
C PRO A 54 -9.29 12.81 8.62
N ALA A 55 -10.24 13.03 9.52
CA ALA A 55 -11.11 11.96 10.04
C ALA A 55 -11.88 11.26 8.92
N GLU A 56 -12.28 12.00 7.88
CA GLU A 56 -13.00 11.48 6.73
C GLU A 56 -12.18 10.45 5.92
N VAL A 57 -10.83 10.59 5.91
CA VAL A 57 -9.95 9.61 5.27
C VAL A 57 -9.93 8.31 6.06
N VAL A 58 -9.89 8.43 7.39
CA VAL A 58 -9.94 7.26 8.28
C VAL A 58 -11.27 6.53 8.17
N GLU A 59 -12.38 7.26 8.13
CA GLU A 59 -13.71 6.69 7.93
C GLU A 59 -13.80 5.95 6.58
N MET A 60 -13.28 6.56 5.51
CA MET A 60 -13.23 5.96 4.17
C MET A 60 -12.49 4.61 4.16
N GLU A 61 -11.34 4.48 4.84
CA GLU A 61 -10.56 3.23 4.90
C GLU A 61 -11.44 2.06 5.41
N PHE A 62 -12.24 2.31 6.45
CA PHE A 62 -13.09 1.29 7.04
C PHE A 62 -14.42 1.08 6.31
N GLU A 63 -14.99 2.13 5.73
CA GLU A 63 -16.16 2.01 4.87
C GLU A 63 -15.84 1.20 3.61
N ALA A 64 -14.66 1.37 3.04
CA ALA A 64 -14.18 0.58 1.91
C ALA A 64 -14.10 -0.92 2.26
N SER A 65 -13.49 -1.28 3.40
CA SER A 65 -13.43 -2.67 3.87
C SER A 65 -14.83 -3.26 4.07
N LYS A 66 -15.71 -2.54 4.77
CA LYS A 66 -17.11 -2.97 4.99
C LYS A 66 -17.89 -3.13 3.67
N TYR A 67 -17.67 -2.21 2.72
CA TYR A 67 -18.32 -2.28 1.42
C TYR A 67 -17.89 -3.53 0.66
N ALA A 68 -16.58 -3.80 0.55
CA ALA A 68 -16.07 -5.00 -0.12
C ALA A 68 -16.65 -6.29 0.51
N ILE A 69 -16.64 -6.38 1.85
CA ILE A 69 -17.24 -7.51 2.59
C ILE A 69 -18.73 -7.63 2.26
N SER A 70 -19.48 -6.52 2.22
CA SER A 70 -20.90 -6.51 1.88
C SER A 70 -21.22 -7.00 0.46
N LYS A 71 -20.22 -6.91 -0.45
CA LYS A 71 -20.31 -7.43 -1.82
C LYS A 71 -19.89 -8.90 -1.95
N GLY A 72 -19.58 -9.56 -0.84
CA GLY A 72 -19.17 -10.97 -0.82
C GLY A 72 -17.68 -11.17 -1.14
N PHE A 73 -16.85 -10.15 -0.94
CA PHE A 73 -15.41 -10.34 -1.07
C PHE A 73 -14.90 -11.27 0.02
N GLU A 74 -14.21 -12.34 -0.37
CA GLU A 74 -13.92 -13.49 0.50
C GLU A 74 -12.62 -13.34 1.30
N LEU A 75 -11.70 -12.46 0.85
CA LEU A 75 -10.45 -12.25 1.59
C LEU A 75 -10.71 -11.44 2.84
N GLN A 76 -9.89 -11.69 3.86
CA GLN A 76 -9.96 -10.93 5.11
C GLN A 76 -9.49 -9.49 4.89
N LEU A 77 -10.25 -8.55 5.41
CA LEU A 77 -9.93 -7.12 5.42
C LEU A 77 -9.95 -6.59 6.85
N PRO A 78 -9.14 -5.57 7.17
CA PRO A 78 -9.13 -5.01 8.51
C PRO A 78 -10.45 -4.30 8.81
N GLU A 79 -10.99 -4.60 10.00
CA GLU A 79 -12.17 -3.95 10.54
C GLU A 79 -11.79 -3.12 11.76
N ILE A 80 -12.39 -1.92 11.88
CA ILE A 80 -12.16 -1.07 13.04
C ILE A 80 -12.85 -1.63 14.29
N VAL A 81 -12.12 -1.62 15.40
CA VAL A 81 -12.67 -1.86 16.73
C VAL A 81 -12.96 -0.51 17.37
N GLN A 82 -14.24 -0.16 17.50
CA GLN A 82 -14.63 1.08 18.16
C GLN A 82 -14.29 1.03 19.64
N ASN A 83 -13.89 2.17 20.19
CA ASN A 83 -13.70 2.30 21.64
C ASN A 83 -15.05 2.31 22.39
N ILE A 84 -15.02 2.29 23.72
CA ILE A 84 -16.23 2.26 24.57
C ILE A 84 -17.15 3.49 24.40
N TYR A 85 -16.68 4.53 23.71
CA TYR A 85 -17.45 5.73 23.38
C TYR A 85 -17.98 5.71 21.92
N GLY A 86 -17.83 4.59 21.21
CA GLY A 86 -18.23 4.43 19.81
C GLY A 86 -17.35 5.17 18.78
N LYS A 87 -16.15 5.62 19.19
CA LYS A 87 -15.22 6.30 18.29
C LYS A 87 -14.24 5.32 17.63
N ILE A 88 -13.83 5.65 16.41
CA ILE A 88 -12.90 4.86 15.60
C ILE A 88 -11.43 5.07 15.99
N GLU A 89 -11.13 6.12 16.75
CA GLU A 89 -9.79 6.42 17.24
C GLU A 89 -9.81 7.05 18.63
N THR A 90 -8.66 7.00 19.31
CA THR A 90 -8.45 7.57 20.62
C THR A 90 -7.17 8.37 20.64
N GLY A 91 -7.22 9.60 21.17
CA GLY A 91 -6.02 10.42 21.36
C GLY A 91 -5.07 9.79 22.39
N ILE A 92 -3.80 9.69 22.06
CA ILE A 92 -2.75 9.13 22.93
C ILE A 92 -1.54 10.07 22.98
N ASN A 93 -1.00 10.27 24.18
CA ASN A 93 0.21 11.07 24.41
C ASN A 93 1.42 10.15 24.56
N ILE A 94 2.26 10.05 23.51
CA ILE A 94 3.51 9.27 23.55
C ILE A 94 4.76 10.14 23.51
N HIS A 95 4.63 11.42 23.20
CA HIS A 95 5.67 12.44 23.27
C HIS A 95 5.17 13.71 23.95
N ILE A 96 6.07 14.45 24.57
CA ILE A 96 5.75 15.74 25.19
C ILE A 96 5.26 16.70 24.09
N ASN A 97 4.08 17.29 24.27
CA ASN A 97 3.46 18.25 23.37
C ASN A 97 2.98 17.72 22.02
N LYS A 98 2.84 16.40 21.82
CA LYS A 98 2.24 15.84 20.60
C LYS A 98 1.21 14.76 20.96
N VAL A 99 -0.01 14.94 20.46
CA VAL A 99 -1.08 13.95 20.55
C VAL A 99 -1.04 13.11 19.27
N TYR A 100 -1.05 11.81 19.41
CA TYR A 100 -1.18 10.84 18.32
C TYR A 100 -2.59 10.24 18.36
N ALA A 101 -3.02 9.65 17.26
CA ALA A 101 -4.23 8.84 17.22
C ALA A 101 -3.88 7.36 17.34
N LEU A 102 -4.54 6.66 18.26
CA LEU A 102 -4.52 5.19 18.37
C LEU A 102 -5.80 4.66 17.76
N ARG A 103 -5.65 3.76 16.78
CA ARG A 103 -6.72 2.98 16.16
C ARG A 103 -6.51 1.52 16.48
N LEU A 104 -7.56 0.83 16.87
CA LEU A 104 -7.54 -0.60 17.09
C LEU A 104 -8.28 -1.26 15.94
N ILE A 105 -7.62 -2.21 15.25
CA ILE A 105 -8.20 -2.95 14.13
C ILE A 105 -8.06 -4.45 14.36
N THR A 106 -8.92 -5.24 13.73
CA THR A 106 -8.81 -6.68 13.75
C THR A 106 -7.48 -7.15 13.17
N PHE A 107 -6.90 -8.17 13.78
CA PHE A 107 -5.71 -8.83 13.25
C PHE A 107 -6.12 -9.82 12.16
N ILE A 108 -5.41 -9.82 11.04
CA ILE A 108 -5.58 -10.78 9.96
C ILE A 108 -4.40 -11.74 9.99
N SER A 109 -4.70 -13.04 10.07
CA SER A 109 -3.67 -14.09 10.04
C SER A 109 -3.12 -14.30 8.63
N GLY A 110 -1.89 -14.77 8.55
CA GLY A 110 -1.20 -15.05 7.30
C GLY A 110 0.25 -14.59 7.33
N THR A 111 1.01 -15.03 6.34
CA THR A 111 2.39 -14.57 6.10
C THR A 111 2.32 -13.38 5.15
N VAL A 112 3.02 -12.29 5.47
CA VAL A 112 3.18 -11.16 4.56
C VAL A 112 3.91 -11.63 3.30
N LEU A 113 3.39 -11.34 2.12
CA LEU A 113 3.93 -11.80 0.84
C LEU A 113 5.41 -11.39 0.66
N ASP A 114 5.81 -10.24 1.19
CA ASP A 114 7.19 -9.75 1.18
C ASP A 114 8.17 -10.69 1.92
N ASN A 115 7.69 -11.52 2.83
CA ASN A 115 8.48 -12.51 3.54
C ASN A 115 8.60 -13.86 2.80
N ILE A 116 8.02 -13.98 1.61
CA ILE A 116 8.08 -15.20 0.79
C ILE A 116 9.23 -15.07 -0.20
N SER A 117 10.27 -15.84 0.00
CA SER A 117 11.48 -15.80 -0.85
C SER A 117 11.29 -16.41 -2.24
N ASP A 118 10.40 -17.40 -2.36
CA ASP A 118 10.12 -18.11 -3.62
C ASP A 118 8.59 -18.08 -3.87
N ILE A 119 8.16 -17.18 -4.72
CA ILE A 119 6.75 -17.01 -5.08
C ILE A 119 6.46 -17.93 -6.27
N SER A 120 5.62 -18.94 -6.05
CA SER A 120 5.22 -19.91 -7.08
C SER A 120 4.37 -19.27 -8.19
N VAL A 121 4.29 -19.95 -9.34
CA VAL A 121 3.38 -19.58 -10.43
C VAL A 121 1.92 -19.60 -9.95
N GLU A 122 1.57 -20.58 -9.12
CA GLU A 122 0.23 -20.71 -8.53
C GLU A 122 -0.12 -19.52 -7.65
N LEU A 123 0.83 -19.02 -6.86
CA LEU A 123 0.61 -17.84 -6.02
C LEU A 123 0.49 -16.57 -6.86
N LEU A 124 1.30 -16.40 -7.92
CA LEU A 124 1.17 -15.28 -8.86
C LEU A 124 -0.20 -15.28 -9.57
N GLN A 125 -0.69 -16.45 -10.00
CA GLN A 125 -2.03 -16.59 -10.58
C GLN A 125 -3.12 -16.26 -9.56
N ASN A 126 -2.99 -16.76 -8.33
CA ASN A 126 -3.94 -16.47 -7.27
C ASN A 126 -3.97 -14.98 -6.91
N LEU A 127 -2.81 -14.32 -6.92
CA LEU A 127 -2.69 -12.87 -6.70
C LEU A 127 -3.45 -12.08 -7.77
N GLY A 128 -3.23 -12.36 -9.05
CA GLY A 128 -3.94 -11.69 -10.14
C GLY A 128 -5.46 -11.85 -10.02
N LYS A 129 -5.94 -13.08 -9.76
CA LYS A 129 -7.37 -13.37 -9.55
C LYS A 129 -7.94 -12.67 -8.31
N SER A 130 -7.18 -12.61 -7.23
CA SER A 130 -7.59 -11.94 -5.99
C SER A 130 -7.72 -10.43 -6.16
N LEU A 131 -6.76 -9.83 -6.86
CA LEU A 131 -6.80 -8.40 -7.18
C LEU A 131 -8.00 -8.04 -8.06
N ALA A 132 -8.27 -8.83 -9.10
CA ALA A 132 -9.44 -8.64 -9.97
C ALA A 132 -10.76 -8.75 -9.18
N ARG A 133 -10.88 -9.75 -8.28
CA ARG A 133 -12.06 -9.90 -7.41
C ARG A 133 -12.23 -8.72 -6.45
N TYR A 134 -11.13 -8.20 -5.88
CA TYR A 134 -11.17 -6.99 -5.06
C TYR A 134 -11.72 -5.82 -5.88
N ASN A 135 -11.20 -5.60 -7.08
CA ASN A 135 -11.64 -4.52 -7.94
C ASN A 135 -13.12 -4.65 -8.35
N ILE A 136 -13.61 -5.87 -8.57
CA ILE A 136 -15.06 -6.12 -8.80
C ILE A 136 -15.86 -5.79 -7.54
N ALA A 137 -15.40 -6.20 -6.36
CA ALA A 137 -16.11 -5.93 -5.11
C ALA A 137 -16.21 -4.42 -4.80
N MET A 138 -15.21 -3.64 -5.24
CA MET A 138 -15.19 -2.18 -5.05
C MET A 138 -15.97 -1.40 -6.11
N GLN A 139 -16.56 -2.06 -7.12
CA GLN A 139 -17.38 -1.37 -8.12
C GLN A 139 -18.56 -0.63 -7.48
N GLY A 140 -18.66 0.67 -7.77
CA GLY A 140 -19.70 1.55 -7.25
C GLY A 140 -19.44 2.07 -5.81
N PHE A 141 -18.34 1.72 -5.18
CA PHE A 141 -17.92 2.42 -3.96
C PHE A 141 -17.45 3.83 -4.31
N ASP A 142 -17.99 4.81 -3.61
CA ASP A 142 -17.57 6.21 -3.69
C ASP A 142 -17.62 6.84 -2.30
N HIS A 143 -16.63 7.67 -2.00
CA HIS A 143 -16.55 8.41 -0.76
C HIS A 143 -15.89 9.78 -1.03
N PRO A 144 -16.37 10.90 -0.44
CA PRO A 144 -15.81 12.23 -0.69
C PRO A 144 -14.29 12.30 -0.48
N ALA A 145 -13.76 11.61 0.53
CA ALA A 145 -12.33 11.57 0.81
C ALA A 145 -11.50 10.75 -0.20
N ALA A 146 -12.14 9.98 -1.09
CA ALA A 146 -11.44 9.26 -2.16
C ALA A 146 -10.97 10.20 -3.28
N HIS A 147 -11.65 11.34 -3.47
CA HIS A 147 -11.34 12.36 -4.47
C HIS A 147 -10.20 13.30 -4.04
N ARG A 148 -9.23 12.76 -3.33
CA ARG A 148 -8.10 13.53 -2.80
C ARG A 148 -6.87 13.44 -3.71
N SER A 149 -6.08 14.51 -3.74
CA SER A 149 -4.70 14.44 -4.23
C SER A 149 -3.87 13.65 -3.22
N HIS A 150 -3.19 12.62 -3.70
CA HIS A 150 -2.37 11.77 -2.85
C HIS A 150 -0.98 11.59 -3.43
N ARG A 151 0.06 11.63 -2.59
CA ARG A 151 1.46 11.62 -3.06
C ARG A 151 1.85 10.36 -3.85
N TRP A 152 1.13 9.24 -3.63
CA TRP A 152 1.37 7.98 -4.31
C TRP A 152 0.43 7.75 -5.50
N SER A 153 -0.51 8.67 -5.77
CA SER A 153 -1.42 8.58 -6.90
C SER A 153 -0.66 8.57 -8.22
N LEU A 154 -0.86 7.52 -9.02
CA LEU A 154 -0.15 7.37 -10.30
C LEU A 154 -0.56 8.42 -11.34
N VAL A 155 -1.78 8.95 -11.29
CA VAL A 155 -2.19 10.06 -12.17
C VAL A 155 -1.41 11.35 -11.88
N GLU A 156 -0.80 11.45 -10.71
CA GLU A 156 0.00 12.58 -10.28
C GLU A 156 1.50 12.28 -10.19
N ALA A 157 1.98 11.17 -10.75
CA ALA A 157 3.37 10.73 -10.63
C ALA A 157 4.37 11.83 -11.00
N GLY A 158 4.09 12.62 -12.03
CA GLY A 158 4.93 13.73 -12.47
C GLY A 158 5.19 14.83 -11.44
N ARG A 159 4.40 14.93 -10.37
CA ARG A 159 4.61 15.89 -9.26
C ARG A 159 5.95 15.71 -8.53
N HIS A 160 6.58 14.55 -8.67
CA HIS A 160 7.85 14.21 -8.03
C HIS A 160 9.07 14.48 -8.91
N ARG A 161 8.88 14.91 -10.16
CA ARG A 161 9.97 15.12 -11.14
C ARG A 161 10.98 16.15 -10.72
N ASP A 162 10.59 17.17 -9.96
CA ASP A 162 11.47 18.19 -9.39
C ASP A 162 12.60 17.59 -8.53
N LYS A 163 12.34 16.46 -7.88
CA LYS A 163 13.27 15.75 -6.99
C LYS A 163 14.45 15.11 -7.72
N ILE A 164 14.38 14.98 -9.06
CA ILE A 164 15.52 14.52 -9.89
C ILE A 164 16.76 15.39 -9.66
N SER A 165 16.55 16.68 -9.39
CA SER A 165 17.64 17.62 -9.07
C SER A 165 18.43 17.26 -7.80
N LEU A 166 17.88 16.44 -6.92
CA LEU A 166 18.53 15.96 -5.68
C LEU A 166 19.59 14.87 -5.93
N LEU A 167 19.54 14.21 -7.10
CA LEU A 167 20.48 13.17 -7.49
C LEU A 167 21.77 13.81 -8.02
N GLU A 168 22.93 13.33 -7.56
CA GLU A 168 24.23 13.81 -8.02
C GLU A 168 24.68 13.11 -9.31
N ASN A 169 24.37 11.81 -9.45
CA ASN A 169 24.81 11.01 -10.58
C ASN A 169 23.99 11.34 -11.86
N PRO A 170 24.66 11.79 -12.98
CA PRO A 170 23.98 12.16 -14.22
C PRO A 170 23.23 10.98 -14.89
N GLU A 171 23.77 9.75 -14.79
CA GLU A 171 23.15 8.57 -15.40
C GLU A 171 21.85 8.21 -14.66
N LYS A 172 21.85 8.29 -13.32
CA LYS A 172 20.64 8.11 -12.51
C LYS A 172 19.61 9.20 -12.81
N ARG A 173 20.02 10.45 -12.98
CA ARG A 173 19.11 11.53 -13.41
C ARG A 173 18.49 11.21 -14.77
N ALA A 174 19.30 10.82 -15.76
CA ALA A 174 18.79 10.48 -17.09
C ALA A 174 17.84 9.28 -17.08
N LEU A 175 18.08 8.26 -16.24
CA LEU A 175 17.21 7.12 -16.08
C LEU A 175 15.88 7.53 -15.45
N LEU A 176 15.90 8.35 -14.42
CA LEU A 176 14.70 8.82 -13.74
C LEU A 176 13.85 9.74 -14.63
N GLU A 177 14.51 10.63 -15.41
CA GLU A 177 13.85 11.44 -16.45
C GLU A 177 13.16 10.57 -17.50
N TRP A 178 13.80 9.48 -17.93
CA TRP A 178 13.20 8.53 -18.87
C TRP A 178 11.94 7.89 -18.26
N GLY A 179 12.00 7.43 -16.99
CA GLY A 179 10.86 6.81 -16.31
C GLY A 179 9.65 7.76 -16.21
N PHE A 180 9.87 9.02 -15.81
CA PHE A 180 8.79 10.02 -15.84
C PHE A 180 8.34 10.36 -17.25
N GLY A 181 9.25 10.32 -18.23
CA GLY A 181 8.93 10.52 -19.67
C GLY A 181 8.01 9.45 -20.20
N ALA A 182 8.24 8.18 -19.84
CA ALA A 182 7.36 7.07 -20.23
C ALA A 182 5.94 7.28 -19.68
N TRP A 183 5.81 7.62 -18.39
CA TRP A 183 4.53 7.94 -17.79
C TRP A 183 3.85 9.16 -18.44
N GLU A 184 4.60 10.22 -18.74
CA GLU A 184 4.08 11.45 -19.37
C GLU A 184 3.42 11.19 -20.71
N GLN A 185 3.88 10.17 -21.47
CA GLN A 185 3.34 9.83 -22.78
C GLN A 185 1.90 9.31 -22.69
N VAL A 186 1.52 8.68 -21.58
CA VAL A 186 0.20 8.06 -21.40
C VAL A 186 -0.72 8.80 -20.44
N LYS A 187 -0.24 9.84 -19.74
CA LYS A 187 -1.02 10.51 -18.68
C LYS A 187 -2.38 11.03 -19.17
N ASN A 188 -2.48 11.51 -20.41
CA ASN A 188 -3.74 12.03 -20.95
C ASN A 188 -4.71 10.90 -21.31
N GLU A 189 -4.20 9.72 -21.63
CA GLU A 189 -5.01 8.54 -21.91
C GLU A 189 -5.70 8.04 -20.66
N LEU A 190 -5.10 8.22 -19.46
CA LEU A 190 -5.65 7.82 -18.19
C LEU A 190 -7.02 8.47 -17.89
N GLU A 191 -7.29 9.66 -18.44
CA GLU A 191 -8.58 10.35 -18.27
C GLU A 191 -9.74 9.62 -18.97
N THR A 192 -9.42 8.81 -20.00
CA THR A 192 -10.41 8.07 -20.81
C THR A 192 -10.65 6.64 -20.33
N LEU A 193 -9.80 6.13 -19.44
CA LEU A 193 -9.91 4.78 -18.88
C LEU A 193 -10.96 4.71 -17.76
N PRO A 194 -11.46 3.52 -17.40
CA PRO A 194 -12.35 3.36 -16.27
C PRO A 194 -11.72 3.83 -14.95
N TRP A 195 -12.45 4.65 -14.19
CA TRP A 195 -12.06 5.13 -12.88
C TRP A 195 -12.89 4.47 -11.80
N GLN A 196 -12.26 4.09 -10.71
CA GLN A 196 -12.94 3.65 -9.50
C GLN A 196 -12.06 3.86 -8.26
N PHE A 197 -12.62 3.60 -7.10
CA PHE A 197 -11.86 3.48 -5.86
C PHE A 197 -10.91 2.29 -5.96
N ILE A 198 -9.63 2.52 -5.71
CA ILE A 198 -8.58 1.49 -5.66
C ILE A 198 -7.90 1.52 -4.29
N HIS A 199 -7.26 0.41 -3.91
CA HIS A 199 -6.44 0.35 -2.70
C HIS A 199 -5.23 1.27 -2.79
N GLY A 200 -4.63 1.38 -3.97
CA GLY A 200 -3.56 2.34 -4.28
C GLY A 200 -2.17 1.96 -3.76
N ASP A 201 -2.05 0.87 -2.99
CA ASP A 201 -0.77 0.38 -2.46
C ASP A 201 -0.73 -1.15 -2.35
N MET A 202 -1.09 -1.86 -3.44
CA MET A 202 -1.04 -3.33 -3.53
C MET A 202 0.40 -3.82 -3.71
N ASN A 203 1.25 -3.51 -2.74
CA ASN A 203 2.60 -4.03 -2.63
C ASN A 203 2.64 -5.31 -1.76
N PRO A 204 3.72 -6.11 -1.81
CA PRO A 204 3.85 -7.36 -1.05
C PRO A 204 3.76 -7.22 0.48
N GLU A 205 4.04 -6.05 1.05
CA GLU A 205 3.90 -5.81 2.51
C GLU A 205 2.43 -5.74 2.94
N ASN A 206 1.51 -5.44 2.01
CA ASN A 206 0.08 -5.27 2.26
C ASN A 206 -0.77 -6.49 1.88
N ILE A 207 -0.14 -7.58 1.44
CA ILE A 207 -0.79 -8.80 0.98
C ILE A 207 -0.43 -9.94 1.92
N LEU A 208 -1.44 -10.63 2.47
CA LEU A 208 -1.26 -11.78 3.34
C LEU A 208 -1.57 -13.07 2.58
N VAL A 209 -0.77 -14.10 2.83
CA VAL A 209 -0.86 -15.39 2.12
C VAL A 209 -0.77 -16.58 3.08
N GLU A 210 -1.34 -17.70 2.66
CA GLU A 210 -1.15 -19.03 3.25
C GLU A 210 -0.91 -20.03 2.12
N GLY A 211 0.30 -20.59 2.05
CA GLY A 211 0.73 -21.39 0.90
C GLY A 211 0.64 -20.56 -0.40
N ASP A 212 -0.03 -21.12 -1.40
CA ASP A 212 -0.22 -20.47 -2.71
C ASP A 212 -1.50 -19.64 -2.81
N ARG A 213 -2.03 -19.15 -1.70
CA ARG A 213 -3.28 -18.39 -1.66
C ARG A 213 -3.13 -17.06 -0.95
N VAL A 214 -3.62 -16.01 -1.57
CA VAL A 214 -3.88 -14.73 -0.90
C VAL A 214 -5.04 -14.94 0.07
N THR A 215 -4.87 -14.53 1.33
CA THR A 215 -5.87 -14.68 2.40
C THR A 215 -6.39 -13.35 2.95
N GLY A 216 -5.64 -12.27 2.74
CA GLY A 216 -6.05 -10.96 3.25
C GLY A 216 -5.30 -9.80 2.60
N LEU A 217 -5.91 -8.62 2.70
CA LEU A 217 -5.32 -7.35 2.28
C LEU A 217 -5.37 -6.38 3.47
N VAL A 218 -4.31 -5.58 3.63
CA VAL A 218 -4.19 -4.62 4.74
C VAL A 218 -3.70 -3.26 4.25
N ASP A 219 -3.85 -2.25 5.08
CA ASP A 219 -3.34 -0.87 4.90
C ASP A 219 -3.95 -0.08 3.74
N PHE A 220 -5.17 0.38 3.95
CA PHE A 220 -5.94 1.20 3.02
C PHE A 220 -5.60 2.70 3.07
N GLY A 221 -4.48 3.07 3.70
CA GLY A 221 -4.09 4.47 3.91
C GLY A 221 -3.86 5.27 2.61
N ASP A 222 -3.50 4.60 1.52
CA ASP A 222 -3.24 5.20 0.22
C ASP A 222 -4.44 5.08 -0.75
N ALA A 223 -5.55 4.51 -0.29
CA ALA A 223 -6.73 4.30 -1.11
C ALA A 223 -7.33 5.61 -1.61
N CYS A 224 -7.70 5.64 -2.88
CA CYS A 224 -8.24 6.83 -3.55
C CYS A 224 -8.95 6.48 -4.87
N LEU A 225 -9.63 7.45 -5.45
CA LEU A 225 -10.18 7.36 -6.79
C LEU A 225 -9.06 7.52 -7.84
N ASN A 226 -8.86 6.51 -8.67
CA ASN A 226 -7.87 6.50 -9.75
C ASN A 226 -8.38 5.68 -10.95
N PRO A 227 -7.73 5.76 -12.13
CA PRO A 227 -7.93 4.75 -13.16
C PRO A 227 -7.73 3.36 -12.59
N LEU A 228 -8.67 2.45 -12.84
CA LEU A 228 -8.67 1.10 -12.29
C LEU A 228 -7.37 0.34 -12.58
N ILE A 229 -6.81 0.53 -13.77
CA ILE A 229 -5.57 -0.10 -14.21
C ILE A 229 -4.36 0.27 -13.34
N CYS A 230 -4.41 1.39 -12.61
CA CYS A 230 -3.35 1.79 -11.69
C CYS A 230 -3.18 0.79 -10.54
N GLU A 231 -4.25 0.11 -10.11
CA GLU A 231 -4.15 -0.93 -9.08
C GLU A 231 -3.25 -2.09 -9.54
N LEU A 232 -3.51 -2.61 -10.74
CA LEU A 232 -2.70 -3.67 -11.32
C LEU A 232 -1.26 -3.19 -11.56
N ALA A 233 -1.07 -1.98 -12.10
CA ALA A 233 0.27 -1.42 -12.35
C ALA A 233 1.10 -1.29 -11.06
N ILE A 234 0.48 -0.88 -9.94
CA ILE A 234 1.14 -0.81 -8.62
C ILE A 234 1.55 -2.22 -8.17
N CYS A 235 0.64 -3.19 -8.21
CA CYS A 235 0.95 -4.57 -7.84
C CYS A 235 2.12 -5.11 -8.67
N LEU A 236 2.05 -4.98 -10.01
CA LEU A 236 3.08 -5.45 -10.93
C LEU A 236 4.44 -4.78 -10.66
N THR A 237 4.47 -3.50 -10.33
CA THR A 237 5.72 -2.80 -10.02
C THR A 237 6.56 -3.54 -8.97
N TYR A 238 5.93 -4.00 -7.89
CA TYR A 238 6.63 -4.69 -6.82
C TYR A 238 6.83 -6.18 -7.09
N ILE A 239 5.90 -6.83 -7.80
CA ILE A 239 6.03 -8.24 -8.18
C ILE A 239 7.15 -8.46 -9.20
N MET A 240 7.45 -7.48 -10.03
CA MET A 240 8.55 -7.53 -11.00
C MET A 240 9.93 -7.33 -10.35
N MET A 241 10.01 -6.67 -9.20
CA MET A 241 11.30 -6.41 -8.53
C MET A 241 11.98 -7.71 -8.10
N ASP A 242 13.32 -7.75 -8.23
CA ASP A 242 14.21 -8.85 -7.78
C ASP A 242 13.86 -10.23 -8.35
N ARG A 243 13.25 -10.27 -9.54
CA ARG A 243 12.97 -11.47 -10.31
C ARG A 243 14.02 -11.72 -11.38
N ASP A 244 14.27 -13.01 -11.65
CA ASP A 244 15.12 -13.43 -12.78
C ASP A 244 14.45 -13.07 -14.12
N ASP A 245 13.12 -13.24 -14.23
CA ASP A 245 12.31 -12.80 -15.35
C ASP A 245 11.12 -11.97 -14.84
N PRO A 246 11.28 -10.63 -14.76
CA PRO A 246 10.21 -9.75 -14.31
C PRO A 246 9.00 -9.72 -15.27
N HIS A 247 9.22 -9.92 -16.57
CA HIS A 247 8.15 -9.91 -17.56
C HIS A 247 7.28 -11.17 -17.50
N GLU A 248 7.88 -12.34 -17.23
CA GLU A 248 7.13 -13.58 -17.00
C GLU A 248 6.20 -13.43 -15.79
N ALA A 249 6.73 -12.97 -14.67
CA ALA A 249 5.92 -12.75 -13.46
C ALA A 249 4.76 -11.77 -13.70
N ALA A 250 5.03 -10.65 -14.37
CA ALA A 250 4.00 -9.68 -14.74
C ALA A 250 2.96 -10.29 -15.68
N GLY A 251 3.38 -11.08 -16.66
CA GLY A 251 2.51 -11.77 -17.60
C GLY A 251 1.55 -12.75 -16.91
N ILE A 252 2.06 -13.54 -15.95
CA ILE A 252 1.25 -14.48 -15.16
C ILE A 252 0.18 -13.75 -14.36
N VAL A 253 0.54 -12.72 -13.61
CA VAL A 253 -0.40 -11.93 -12.80
C VAL A 253 -1.44 -11.24 -13.68
N THR A 254 -0.99 -10.59 -14.78
CA THR A 254 -1.88 -9.88 -15.70
C THR A 254 -2.87 -10.83 -16.37
N SER A 255 -2.42 -11.98 -16.86
CA SER A 255 -3.29 -12.99 -17.49
C SER A 255 -4.32 -13.53 -16.50
N ALA A 256 -3.92 -13.80 -15.25
CA ALA A 256 -4.82 -14.27 -14.23
C ALA A 256 -5.84 -13.20 -13.77
N TYR A 257 -5.45 -11.93 -13.79
CA TYR A 257 -6.35 -10.79 -13.57
C TYR A 257 -7.38 -10.71 -14.72
N ASP A 258 -6.91 -10.74 -15.96
CA ASP A 258 -7.72 -10.63 -17.18
C ASP A 258 -8.77 -11.74 -17.31
N GLU A 259 -8.48 -12.97 -16.82
CA GLU A 259 -9.46 -14.06 -16.76
C GLU A 259 -10.70 -13.71 -15.92
N ILE A 260 -10.58 -12.85 -14.94
CA ILE A 260 -11.65 -12.49 -13.99
C ILE A 260 -12.26 -11.13 -14.32
N LEU A 261 -11.42 -10.15 -14.64
CA LEU A 261 -11.80 -8.79 -15.01
C LEU A 261 -11.07 -8.41 -16.30
N PRO A 262 -11.73 -8.58 -17.47
CA PRO A 262 -11.11 -8.39 -18.78
C PRO A 262 -10.54 -6.99 -18.97
N LEU A 263 -9.31 -6.93 -19.47
CA LEU A 263 -8.58 -5.71 -19.78
C LEU A 263 -8.74 -5.33 -21.25
N SER A 264 -8.99 -4.08 -21.53
CA SER A 264 -8.96 -3.54 -22.89
C SER A 264 -7.53 -3.34 -23.39
N ASP A 265 -7.35 -3.28 -24.72
CA ASP A 265 -6.06 -2.95 -25.34
C ASP A 265 -5.52 -1.60 -24.85
N ALA A 266 -6.41 -0.63 -24.58
CA ALA A 266 -6.05 0.68 -24.02
C ALA A 266 -5.48 0.57 -22.61
N GLU A 267 -6.06 -0.27 -21.74
CA GLU A 267 -5.53 -0.52 -20.40
C GLU A 267 -4.19 -1.25 -20.45
N LEU A 268 -4.07 -2.27 -21.31
CA LEU A 268 -2.81 -3.01 -21.47
C LEU A 268 -1.67 -2.10 -21.98
N SER A 269 -1.97 -1.17 -22.89
CA SER A 269 -0.95 -0.28 -23.47
C SER A 269 -0.31 0.68 -22.48
N VAL A 270 -1.01 1.02 -21.38
CA VAL A 270 -0.51 1.96 -20.36
C VAL A 270 0.20 1.29 -19.18
N LEU A 271 0.16 -0.06 -19.06
CA LEU A 271 0.72 -0.77 -17.89
C LEU A 271 2.20 -0.48 -17.68
N ILE A 272 3.05 -0.72 -18.66
CA ILE A 272 4.50 -0.50 -18.53
C ILE A 272 4.82 0.98 -18.24
N PRO A 273 4.26 1.97 -18.96
CA PRO A 273 4.39 3.38 -18.60
C PRO A 273 3.99 3.71 -17.15
N LEU A 274 2.91 3.13 -16.64
CA LEU A 274 2.48 3.31 -15.25
C LEU A 274 3.47 2.69 -14.26
N ILE A 275 3.98 1.50 -14.53
CA ILE A 275 5.05 0.86 -13.73
C ILE A 275 6.28 1.77 -13.70
N CYS A 276 6.72 2.31 -14.84
CA CYS A 276 7.81 3.28 -14.91
C CYS A 276 7.53 4.52 -14.04
N GLY A 277 6.31 5.03 -14.08
CA GLY A 277 5.86 6.16 -13.26
C GLY A 277 5.89 5.85 -11.76
N ARG A 278 5.46 4.65 -11.34
CA ARG A 278 5.52 4.21 -9.93
C ARG A 278 6.95 4.07 -9.45
N LEU A 279 7.82 3.43 -10.24
CA LEU A 279 9.25 3.31 -9.94
C LEU A 279 9.91 4.68 -9.81
N ALA A 280 9.69 5.56 -10.80
CA ALA A 280 10.25 6.91 -10.79
C ALA A 280 9.78 7.73 -9.59
N SER A 281 8.50 7.62 -9.20
CA SER A 281 7.95 8.29 -8.02
C SER A 281 8.58 7.77 -6.74
N SER A 282 8.70 6.44 -6.57
CA SER A 282 9.31 5.81 -5.40
C SER A 282 10.75 6.24 -5.22
N ILE A 283 11.55 6.20 -6.28
CA ILE A 283 12.95 6.63 -6.28
C ILE A 283 13.08 8.13 -5.95
N ALA A 284 12.24 8.97 -6.54
CA ALA A 284 12.25 10.41 -6.30
C ALA A 284 11.90 10.74 -4.85
N ILE A 285 10.90 10.06 -4.27
CA ILE A 285 10.52 10.21 -2.86
C ILE A 285 11.65 9.72 -1.95
N ALA A 286 12.26 8.55 -2.22
CA ALA A 286 13.39 8.05 -1.46
C ALA A 286 14.56 9.03 -1.47
N SER A 287 14.87 9.63 -2.63
CA SER A 287 15.93 10.65 -2.77
C SER A 287 15.65 11.89 -1.90
N ALA A 288 14.41 12.34 -1.79
CA ALA A 288 14.02 13.43 -0.92
C ALA A 288 14.11 13.05 0.57
N ARG A 289 13.63 11.86 0.94
CA ARG A 289 13.69 11.31 2.31
C ARG A 289 15.13 11.17 2.79
N ARG A 290 16.06 10.79 1.92
CA ARG A 290 17.50 10.67 2.24
C ARG A 290 18.14 12.00 2.68
N LYS A 291 17.59 13.14 2.25
CA LYS A 291 18.04 14.47 2.73
C LYS A 291 17.51 14.80 4.13
N ILE A 292 16.44 14.13 4.58
CA ILE A 292 15.82 14.37 5.88
C ILE A 292 16.40 13.43 6.94
N ASP A 293 16.44 12.13 6.65
CA ASP A 293 16.93 11.08 7.55
C ASP A 293 17.58 9.97 6.71
N PRO A 294 18.90 10.06 6.43
CA PRO A 294 19.60 9.14 5.53
C PRO A 294 19.72 7.71 6.07
N ASP A 295 19.61 7.54 7.38
CA ASP A 295 19.83 6.26 8.07
C ASP A 295 18.52 5.55 8.44
N ASN A 296 17.36 6.07 8.01
CA ASN A 296 16.07 5.46 8.32
C ASN A 296 15.86 4.13 7.55
N PRO A 297 15.87 2.97 8.23
CA PRO A 297 15.84 1.67 7.55
C PRO A 297 14.51 1.39 6.84
N ASN A 298 13.43 2.10 7.22
CA ASN A 298 12.09 1.84 6.68
C ASN A 298 11.79 2.60 5.38
N TRP A 299 12.73 3.48 4.92
CA TRP A 299 12.44 4.36 3.79
C TRP A 299 13.08 3.94 2.47
N PHE A 300 13.98 2.97 2.48
CA PHE A 300 14.86 2.66 1.35
C PHE A 300 14.87 1.17 0.95
N GLY A 301 14.03 0.35 1.56
CA GLY A 301 14.06 -1.11 1.37
C GLY A 301 13.99 -1.54 -0.10
N SER A 302 13.13 -0.92 -0.89
CA SER A 302 12.92 -1.25 -2.31
C SER A 302 13.69 -0.35 -3.29
N GLU A 303 14.52 0.62 -2.81
CA GLU A 303 15.12 1.62 -3.71
C GLU A 303 16.10 1.00 -4.72
N GLU A 304 16.95 0.08 -4.30
CA GLU A 304 17.92 -0.57 -5.19
C GLU A 304 17.22 -1.41 -6.26
N SER A 305 16.24 -2.20 -5.85
CA SER A 305 15.40 -3.01 -6.74
C SER A 305 14.62 -2.16 -7.73
N ALA A 306 14.11 -1.01 -7.29
CA ALA A 306 13.43 -0.05 -8.16
C ALA A 306 14.38 0.54 -9.23
N TRP A 307 15.62 0.88 -8.86
CA TRP A 307 16.62 1.33 -9.83
C TRP A 307 16.96 0.27 -10.87
N LYS A 308 17.13 -0.98 -10.42
CA LYS A 308 17.44 -2.13 -11.29
C LYS A 308 16.32 -2.37 -12.29
N LEU A 309 15.08 -2.50 -11.80
CA LEU A 309 13.93 -2.73 -12.67
C LEU A 309 13.71 -1.58 -13.66
N LEU A 310 13.84 -0.33 -13.23
CA LEU A 310 13.68 0.82 -14.12
C LEU A 310 14.73 0.82 -15.25
N ALA A 311 15.98 0.40 -14.96
CA ALA A 311 17.02 0.26 -15.95
C ALA A 311 16.74 -0.89 -16.93
N GLU A 312 16.22 -2.01 -16.44
CA GLU A 312 15.81 -3.15 -17.28
C GLU A 312 14.70 -2.74 -18.26
N LEU A 313 13.63 -2.13 -17.76
CA LEU A 313 12.51 -1.66 -18.59
C LEU A 313 12.96 -0.69 -19.69
N ARG A 314 13.93 0.20 -19.40
CA ARG A 314 14.48 1.10 -20.42
C ARG A 314 15.22 0.34 -21.54
N ASN A 315 15.84 -0.78 -21.23
CA ASN A 315 16.61 -1.54 -22.21
C ASN A 315 15.72 -2.40 -23.13
N PHE A 316 14.48 -2.68 -22.72
CA PHE A 316 13.47 -3.41 -23.49
C PHE A 316 12.54 -2.52 -24.30
N SER A 317 12.59 -1.19 -24.13
CA SER A 317 11.81 -0.18 -24.85
C SER A 317 12.58 0.30 -26.07
#